data_51a4f0158525f41ed74d589e5a145624
#
_entry.id   51a4f0158525f41ed74d589e5a145624
#
_cell.length_a   1.000
_cell.length_b   1.000
_cell.length_c   1.000
_cell.angle_alpha   90.00
_cell.angle_beta   90.00
_cell.angle_gamma   90.00
#
_symmetry.space_group_name_H-M   'P 1'
#
loop_
_entity.id
_entity.type
_entity.pdbx_description
1 polymer ?
#
loop_
_entity_poly.entity_id
_entity_poly.type
_entity_poly.pdbx_seq_one_letter_code
_entity_poly.pdbx_strand_id
1 'polypeptide(L)'
;MSRVSKAVVVLLAVFVILGCLPLSAQAAESAMPTYRLYNPYSGEHLYTLSADEKVSLVGAGWTDEGTCWYVPSSSSVPVYRLYNRYNGEHLYTTSHEEYVSLGSIGWTQEGVGFYSDEGAGVPIIRLYNPYETVGTHLYTSSTSEARTLEILGWKNEGYSWCAIGGSTPIMGSSGVSASQLATYYRSVAGESTYPSAVYAERGAATIDDFCRILVEEANAEGVRAEVVFVQAMKETGWLRFGGAVQPGWCNFGGLGAVNSSPTSAAQFPDVRTGLRAQVQHLKAYASTAQLNNPCVDPRFNLVSRGCAPTLEGLNGKWAVPGNGYGESLASMIDSLMASL
;
A
#
# COMPACT_ATOMS: atom_id res chain seq x y z
N MET A 1 -39.64 -6.44 84.38
CA MET A 1 -39.70 -7.51 83.35
C MET A 1 -40.00 -6.84 81.96
N SER A 2 -39.01 -6.55 81.22
CA SER A 2 -39.10 -5.84 79.96
C SER A 2 -39.03 -6.80 78.76
N ARG A 3 -40.02 -6.82 77.89
CA ARG A 3 -40.02 -7.60 76.64
C ARG A 3 -39.36 -6.81 75.62
N VAL A 4 -38.25 -7.29 75.04
CA VAL A 4 -37.57 -6.71 73.92
C VAL A 4 -38.22 -7.30 72.64
N SER A 5 -38.85 -6.46 71.87
CA SER A 5 -39.38 -6.77 70.54
C SER A 5 -38.24 -6.81 69.54
N LYS A 6 -38.04 -7.94 68.87
CA LYS A 6 -37.12 -8.06 67.71
C LYS A 6 -37.83 -7.60 66.45
N ALA A 7 -37.40 -6.46 65.92
CA ALA A 7 -37.82 -6.01 64.57
C ALA A 7 -37.00 -6.78 63.52
N VAL A 8 -37.69 -7.52 62.66
CA VAL A 8 -37.12 -8.19 61.47
C VAL A 8 -37.09 -7.18 60.37
N VAL A 9 -35.91 -6.75 59.95
CA VAL A 9 -35.72 -5.91 58.77
C VAL A 9 -35.63 -6.88 57.57
N VAL A 10 -36.66 -6.83 56.72
CA VAL A 10 -36.64 -7.54 55.41
C VAL A 10 -35.98 -6.61 54.43
N LEU A 11 -34.74 -6.93 54.02
CA LEU A 11 -34.06 -6.28 52.89
C LEU A 11 -34.64 -6.85 51.58
N LEU A 12 -35.46 -6.04 50.89
CA LEU A 12 -35.83 -6.31 49.49
C LEU A 12 -34.62 -6.00 48.59
N ALA A 13 -33.94 -7.02 48.10
CA ALA A 13 -32.94 -6.88 47.07
C ALA A 13 -33.68 -6.71 45.72
N VAL A 14 -33.72 -5.45 45.20
CA VAL A 14 -34.17 -5.18 43.85
C VAL A 14 -33.06 -5.59 42.91
N PHE A 15 -33.21 -6.73 42.23
CA PHE A 15 -32.39 -7.13 41.09
C PHE A 15 -32.79 -6.29 39.90
N VAL A 16 -32.01 -5.25 39.60
CA VAL A 16 -32.06 -4.57 38.30
C VAL A 16 -31.42 -5.51 37.28
N ILE A 17 -32.23 -6.25 36.55
CA ILE A 17 -31.76 -6.96 35.37
C ILE A 17 -31.48 -5.91 34.30
N LEU A 18 -30.22 -5.45 34.19
CA LEU A 18 -29.75 -4.78 33.01
C LEU A 18 -29.83 -5.80 31.86
N GLY A 19 -30.88 -5.70 31.07
CA GLY A 19 -30.96 -6.42 29.80
C GLY A 19 -29.80 -5.97 28.93
N CYS A 20 -28.77 -6.79 28.84
CA CYS A 20 -27.83 -6.72 27.72
C CYS A 20 -28.66 -6.99 26.45
N LEU A 21 -29.06 -5.92 25.77
CA LEU A 21 -29.44 -6.03 24.37
C LEU A 21 -28.24 -6.63 23.65
N PRO A 22 -28.39 -7.72 22.89
CA PRO A 22 -27.31 -8.21 22.08
C PRO A 22 -26.93 -7.03 21.17
N LEU A 23 -25.69 -6.53 21.30
CA LEU A 23 -25.07 -5.77 20.23
C LEU A 23 -25.21 -6.68 19.01
N SER A 24 -26.06 -6.32 18.06
CA SER A 24 -26.08 -6.98 16.77
C SER A 24 -24.65 -6.92 16.27
N ALA A 25 -23.99 -8.09 16.23
CA ALA A 25 -22.74 -8.22 15.51
C ALA A 25 -23.09 -7.84 14.06
N GLN A 26 -22.82 -6.60 13.69
CA GLN A 26 -22.83 -6.18 12.31
C GLN A 26 -21.83 -7.11 11.65
N ALA A 27 -22.34 -8.00 10.79
CA ALA A 27 -21.49 -8.89 10.03
C ALA A 27 -20.42 -7.99 9.42
N ALA A 28 -19.16 -8.27 9.70
CA ALA A 28 -18.07 -7.48 9.12
C ALA A 28 -18.30 -7.52 7.60
N GLU A 29 -18.61 -6.38 7.01
CA GLU A 29 -18.81 -6.26 5.57
C GLU A 29 -17.57 -6.85 4.92
N SER A 30 -17.77 -7.84 4.05
CA SER A 30 -16.67 -8.50 3.41
C SER A 30 -15.98 -7.49 2.48
N ALA A 31 -14.72 -7.22 2.77
CA ALA A 31 -13.90 -6.34 1.95
C ALA A 31 -13.60 -7.00 0.60
N MET A 32 -14.03 -6.38 -0.50
CA MET A 32 -13.83 -6.86 -1.87
C MET A 32 -12.60 -6.17 -2.49
N PRO A 33 -11.62 -6.92 -3.02
CA PRO A 33 -10.48 -6.33 -3.70
C PRO A 33 -10.91 -5.67 -5.00
N THR A 34 -10.48 -4.43 -5.23
CA THR A 34 -10.61 -3.74 -6.51
C THR A 34 -9.28 -3.84 -7.24
N TYR A 35 -9.28 -4.46 -8.41
CA TYR A 35 -8.10 -4.60 -9.26
C TYR A 35 -7.94 -3.36 -10.16
N ARG A 36 -6.70 -2.90 -10.34
CA ARG A 36 -6.35 -1.85 -11.31
C ARG A 36 -5.57 -2.49 -12.46
N LEU A 37 -6.01 -2.18 -13.68
CA LEU A 37 -5.39 -2.63 -14.91
C LEU A 37 -5.04 -1.44 -15.78
N TYR A 38 -3.87 -1.46 -16.39
CA TYR A 38 -3.37 -0.43 -17.28
C TYR A 38 -3.30 -0.92 -18.72
N ASN A 39 -3.89 -0.18 -19.63
CA ASN A 39 -3.79 -0.44 -21.06
C ASN A 39 -2.60 0.32 -21.66
N PRO A 40 -1.49 -0.35 -22.03
CA PRO A 40 -0.30 0.33 -22.54
C PRO A 40 -0.51 0.93 -23.94
N TYR A 41 -1.60 0.60 -24.63
CA TYR A 41 -1.90 1.12 -25.97
C TYR A 41 -2.76 2.38 -25.95
N SER A 42 -3.64 2.52 -24.96
CA SER A 42 -4.55 3.66 -24.84
C SER A 42 -4.22 4.59 -23.68
N GLY A 43 -3.42 4.14 -22.71
CA GLY A 43 -3.16 4.87 -21.47
C GLY A 43 -4.29 4.75 -20.43
N GLU A 44 -5.32 3.96 -20.70
CA GLU A 44 -6.47 3.80 -19.83
C GLU A 44 -6.15 2.99 -18.58
N HIS A 45 -6.75 3.38 -17.45
CA HIS A 45 -6.83 2.56 -16.23
C HIS A 45 -8.26 2.08 -16.00
N LEU A 46 -8.44 0.77 -15.90
CA LEU A 46 -9.73 0.14 -15.58
C LEU A 46 -9.69 -0.44 -14.17
N TYR A 47 -10.82 -0.31 -13.47
CA TYR A 47 -11.01 -0.78 -12.10
C TYR A 47 -12.14 -1.79 -12.05
N THR A 48 -11.89 -2.98 -11.47
CA THR A 48 -12.89 -4.04 -11.42
C THR A 48 -12.77 -4.91 -10.17
N LEU A 49 -13.90 -5.45 -9.70
CA LEU A 49 -13.95 -6.51 -8.69
C LEU A 49 -13.86 -7.90 -9.33
N SER A 50 -14.06 -8.01 -10.65
CA SER A 50 -14.11 -9.29 -11.35
C SER A 50 -12.71 -9.81 -11.65
N ALA A 51 -12.34 -10.93 -11.03
CA ALA A 51 -11.11 -11.66 -11.35
C ALA A 51 -11.13 -12.19 -12.80
N ASP A 52 -12.28 -12.54 -13.34
CA ASP A 52 -12.41 -13.03 -14.72
C ASP A 52 -12.20 -11.90 -15.74
N GLU A 53 -12.73 -10.69 -15.48
CA GLU A 53 -12.49 -9.51 -16.31
C GLU A 53 -11.00 -9.15 -16.29
N LYS A 54 -10.37 -9.14 -15.11
CA LYS A 54 -8.92 -8.96 -14.95
C LYS A 54 -8.13 -9.95 -15.81
N VAL A 55 -8.41 -11.25 -15.70
CA VAL A 55 -7.72 -12.30 -16.48
C VAL A 55 -7.90 -12.09 -17.99
N SER A 56 -9.13 -11.72 -18.42
CA SER A 56 -9.45 -11.47 -19.82
C SER A 56 -8.66 -10.28 -20.37
N LEU A 57 -8.57 -9.18 -19.61
CA LEU A 57 -7.84 -7.97 -19.99
C LEU A 57 -6.33 -8.22 -20.05
N VAL A 58 -5.76 -8.96 -19.08
CA VAL A 58 -4.35 -9.36 -19.12
C VAL A 58 -4.08 -10.21 -20.37
N GLY A 59 -4.98 -11.14 -20.71
CA GLY A 59 -4.91 -11.91 -21.95
C GLY A 59 -4.98 -11.04 -23.23
N ALA A 60 -5.62 -9.88 -23.16
CA ALA A 60 -5.69 -8.88 -24.23
C ALA A 60 -4.50 -7.89 -24.24
N GLY A 61 -3.52 -8.05 -23.37
CA GLY A 61 -2.29 -7.25 -23.33
C GLY A 61 -2.30 -6.09 -22.34
N TRP A 62 -3.30 -6.02 -21.44
CA TRP A 62 -3.29 -5.06 -20.33
C TRP A 62 -2.30 -5.48 -19.25
N THR A 63 -1.75 -4.52 -18.54
CA THR A 63 -0.87 -4.75 -17.38
C THR A 63 -1.72 -4.83 -16.11
N ASP A 64 -1.56 -5.93 -15.35
CA ASP A 64 -2.14 -6.06 -14.02
C ASP A 64 -1.30 -5.26 -13.01
N GLU A 65 -1.86 -4.19 -12.46
CA GLU A 65 -1.22 -3.37 -11.43
C GLU A 65 -1.58 -3.81 -10.00
N GLY A 66 -2.35 -4.91 -9.89
CA GLY A 66 -2.72 -5.52 -8.62
C GLY A 66 -3.99 -4.96 -8.00
N THR A 67 -4.16 -5.23 -6.71
CA THR A 67 -5.26 -4.66 -5.92
C THR A 67 -4.92 -3.24 -5.52
N CYS A 68 -5.73 -2.26 -5.92
CA CYS A 68 -5.49 -0.86 -5.61
C CYS A 68 -6.15 -0.39 -4.31
N TRP A 69 -7.28 -0.97 -3.93
CA TRP A 69 -7.98 -0.77 -2.65
C TRP A 69 -8.99 -1.88 -2.41
N TYR A 70 -9.66 -1.81 -1.26
CA TYR A 70 -10.78 -2.68 -0.91
C TYR A 70 -12.03 -1.85 -0.74
N VAL A 71 -13.18 -2.39 -1.18
CA VAL A 71 -14.49 -1.76 -1.07
C VAL A 71 -15.48 -2.69 -0.36
N PRO A 72 -16.57 -2.18 0.24
CA PRO A 72 -17.58 -3.04 0.84
C PRO A 72 -18.33 -3.86 -0.23
N SER A 73 -18.75 -5.06 0.13
CA SER A 73 -19.58 -5.89 -0.73
C SER A 73 -20.95 -5.28 -1.04
N SER A 74 -21.40 -4.35 -0.18
CA SER A 74 -22.65 -3.57 -0.36
C SER A 74 -22.57 -2.30 0.49
N SER A 75 -23.21 -1.23 0.01
CA SER A 75 -23.51 -0.01 0.79
C SER A 75 -24.64 0.76 0.14
N SER A 76 -25.10 1.86 0.79
CA SER A 76 -26.10 2.75 0.21
C SER A 76 -25.52 3.70 -0.86
N VAL A 77 -24.19 3.72 -1.04
CA VAL A 77 -23.48 4.62 -1.96
C VAL A 77 -22.87 3.81 -3.12
N PRO A 78 -23.62 3.60 -4.22
CA PRO A 78 -23.09 2.91 -5.39
C PRO A 78 -22.06 3.75 -6.12
N VAL A 79 -21.04 3.09 -6.67
CA VAL A 79 -20.11 3.65 -7.65
C VAL A 79 -20.51 3.08 -9.02
N TYR A 80 -21.03 3.95 -9.87
CA TYR A 80 -21.47 3.59 -11.21
C TYR A 80 -20.30 3.51 -12.16
N ARG A 81 -20.35 2.53 -13.10
CA ARG A 81 -19.40 2.38 -14.19
C ARG A 81 -20.06 2.75 -15.51
N LEU A 82 -19.35 3.54 -16.32
CA LEU A 82 -19.75 3.93 -17.66
C LEU A 82 -18.64 3.60 -18.65
N TYR A 83 -19.01 3.24 -19.86
CA TYR A 83 -18.10 2.95 -20.96
C TYR A 83 -18.37 3.89 -22.14
N ASN A 84 -17.34 4.58 -22.60
CA ASN A 84 -17.40 5.41 -23.77
C ASN A 84 -17.03 4.59 -25.02
N ARG A 85 -18.02 4.14 -25.77
CA ARG A 85 -17.81 3.33 -26.98
C ARG A 85 -17.08 4.04 -28.10
N TYR A 86 -16.91 5.36 -28.05
CA TYR A 86 -16.25 6.14 -29.11
C TYR A 86 -14.74 6.19 -28.95
N ASN A 87 -14.24 6.11 -27.71
CA ASN A 87 -12.82 6.15 -27.41
C ASN A 87 -12.32 4.98 -26.56
N GLY A 88 -13.21 4.14 -26.03
CA GLY A 88 -12.86 2.97 -25.23
C GLY A 88 -12.63 3.24 -23.75
N GLU A 89 -12.89 4.45 -23.26
CA GLU A 89 -12.62 4.84 -21.87
C GLU A 89 -13.72 4.41 -20.91
N HIS A 90 -13.34 4.02 -19.67
CA HIS A 90 -14.27 3.84 -18.58
C HIS A 90 -14.20 4.99 -17.58
N LEU A 91 -15.37 5.39 -17.06
CA LEU A 91 -15.50 6.40 -16.01
C LEU A 91 -16.28 5.83 -14.83
N TYR A 92 -15.89 6.23 -13.62
CA TYR A 92 -16.50 5.81 -12.37
C TYR A 92 -16.98 7.02 -11.59
N THR A 93 -18.21 6.95 -11.05
CA THR A 93 -18.80 8.06 -10.30
C THR A 93 -19.82 7.60 -9.27
N THR A 94 -19.90 8.30 -8.14
CA THR A 94 -21.01 8.18 -7.19
C THR A 94 -22.18 9.10 -7.54
N SER A 95 -21.97 10.06 -8.45
CA SER A 95 -23.02 10.98 -8.89
C SER A 95 -23.97 10.30 -9.87
N HIS A 96 -25.19 10.03 -9.43
CA HIS A 96 -26.25 9.55 -10.32
C HIS A 96 -26.60 10.57 -11.44
N GLU A 97 -26.43 11.86 -11.17
CA GLU A 97 -26.65 12.92 -12.17
C GLU A 97 -25.61 12.85 -13.29
N GLU A 98 -24.32 12.68 -12.96
CA GLU A 98 -23.23 12.49 -13.92
C GLU A 98 -23.46 11.21 -14.74
N TYR A 99 -23.85 10.11 -14.07
CA TYR A 99 -24.15 8.83 -14.70
C TYR A 99 -25.27 8.94 -15.75
N VAL A 100 -26.37 9.62 -15.41
CA VAL A 100 -27.50 9.83 -16.33
C VAL A 100 -27.12 10.81 -17.47
N SER A 101 -26.42 11.86 -17.14
CA SER A 101 -25.98 12.88 -18.11
C SER A 101 -25.06 12.28 -19.19
N LEU A 102 -24.05 11.52 -18.78
CA LEU A 102 -23.14 10.83 -19.71
C LEU A 102 -23.89 9.79 -20.57
N GLY A 103 -24.82 9.04 -19.98
CA GLY A 103 -25.69 8.13 -20.71
C GLY A 103 -26.47 8.84 -21.83
N SER A 104 -26.97 10.05 -21.57
CA SER A 104 -27.74 10.83 -22.55
C SER A 104 -26.95 11.29 -23.76
N ILE A 105 -25.61 11.40 -23.62
CA ILE A 105 -24.69 11.80 -24.71
C ILE A 105 -23.96 10.61 -25.34
N GLY A 106 -24.38 9.39 -25.03
CA GLY A 106 -23.97 8.16 -25.74
C GLY A 106 -22.97 7.26 -25.03
N TRP A 107 -22.63 7.53 -23.77
CA TRP A 107 -21.93 6.55 -22.96
C TRP A 107 -22.82 5.36 -22.63
N THR A 108 -22.25 4.17 -22.60
CA THR A 108 -22.94 2.97 -22.16
C THR A 108 -22.94 2.93 -20.65
N GLN A 109 -24.12 2.85 -20.05
CA GLN A 109 -24.28 2.69 -18.61
C GLN A 109 -24.13 1.21 -18.24
N GLU A 110 -23.04 0.83 -17.57
CA GLU A 110 -22.77 -0.57 -17.21
C GLU A 110 -23.30 -0.95 -15.82
N GLY A 111 -23.96 0.00 -15.15
CA GLY A 111 -24.56 -0.22 -13.83
C GLY A 111 -23.60 0.09 -12.68
N VAL A 112 -23.80 -0.61 -11.56
CA VAL A 112 -22.95 -0.45 -10.37
C VAL A 112 -21.71 -1.31 -10.52
N GLY A 113 -20.54 -0.69 -10.57
CA GLY A 113 -19.25 -1.38 -10.61
C GLY A 113 -18.86 -1.93 -9.23
N PHE A 114 -19.07 -1.12 -8.19
CA PHE A 114 -18.81 -1.47 -6.80
C PHE A 114 -19.50 -0.45 -5.86
N TYR A 115 -19.22 -0.50 -4.55
CA TYR A 115 -19.81 0.38 -3.55
C TYR A 115 -18.76 1.18 -2.82
N SER A 116 -19.09 2.42 -2.42
CA SER A 116 -18.28 3.25 -1.55
C SER A 116 -18.43 2.81 -0.09
N ASP A 117 -17.36 2.90 0.70
CA ASP A 117 -17.47 2.86 2.15
C ASP A 117 -18.24 4.08 2.68
N GLU A 118 -19.15 3.86 3.64
CA GLU A 118 -19.96 4.91 4.29
C GLU A 118 -19.29 5.47 5.55
N GLY A 119 -18.23 4.83 6.03
CA GLY A 119 -17.49 5.19 7.22
C GLY A 119 -16.40 6.24 6.96
N ALA A 120 -15.41 6.25 7.83
CA ALA A 120 -14.20 7.06 7.69
C ALA A 120 -13.13 6.33 6.84
N GLY A 121 -13.54 5.84 5.68
CA GLY A 121 -12.68 5.10 4.77
C GLY A 121 -11.61 5.97 4.12
N VAL A 122 -10.76 5.33 3.33
CA VAL A 122 -9.71 6.01 2.58
C VAL A 122 -10.32 6.70 1.35
N PRO A 123 -10.22 8.04 1.24
CA PRO A 123 -10.77 8.75 0.09
C PRO A 123 -10.01 8.42 -1.20
N ILE A 124 -10.75 8.19 -2.26
CA ILE A 124 -10.23 7.97 -3.61
C ILE A 124 -10.29 9.28 -4.39
N ILE A 125 -9.15 9.72 -4.87
CA ILE A 125 -8.96 10.96 -5.62
C ILE A 125 -9.19 10.67 -7.11
N ARG A 126 -10.00 11.50 -7.78
CA ARG A 126 -10.16 11.50 -9.23
C ARG A 126 -9.26 12.57 -9.85
N LEU A 127 -8.48 12.14 -10.84
CA LEU A 127 -7.61 13.02 -11.63
C LEU A 127 -8.00 12.96 -13.10
N TYR A 128 -7.98 14.11 -13.76
CA TYR A 128 -8.28 14.27 -15.18
C TYR A 128 -7.05 14.73 -15.95
N ASN A 129 -6.70 13.99 -17.01
CA ASN A 129 -5.65 14.36 -17.96
C ASN A 129 -6.23 15.20 -19.12
N PRO A 130 -5.97 16.52 -19.17
CA PRO A 130 -6.51 17.38 -20.23
C PRO A 130 -5.76 17.25 -21.57
N TYR A 131 -4.68 16.48 -21.63
CA TYR A 131 -3.83 16.37 -22.81
C TYR A 131 -4.15 15.13 -23.65
N GLU A 132 -4.95 14.19 -23.11
CA GLU A 132 -5.32 12.95 -23.75
C GLU A 132 -6.81 12.92 -24.10
N THR A 133 -7.16 12.04 -25.03
CA THR A 133 -8.54 11.80 -25.46
C THR A 133 -9.08 10.43 -25.06
N VAL A 134 -8.21 9.56 -24.59
CA VAL A 134 -8.50 8.23 -24.02
C VAL A 134 -7.64 8.04 -22.78
N GLY A 135 -8.13 7.32 -21.80
CA GLY A 135 -7.43 7.18 -20.54
C GLY A 135 -7.30 8.50 -19.79
N THR A 136 -8.34 9.32 -19.91
CA THR A 136 -8.33 10.70 -19.41
C THR A 136 -8.53 10.76 -17.90
N HIS A 137 -9.03 9.69 -17.27
CA HIS A 137 -9.25 9.65 -15.82
C HIS A 137 -8.43 8.57 -15.12
N LEU A 138 -7.88 8.93 -13.96
CA LEU A 138 -7.23 8.03 -13.04
C LEU A 138 -7.82 8.21 -11.65
N TYR A 139 -7.98 7.12 -10.93
CA TYR A 139 -8.46 7.10 -9.56
C TYR A 139 -7.40 6.48 -8.66
N THR A 140 -7.11 7.13 -7.53
CA THR A 140 -6.07 6.64 -6.62
C THR A 140 -6.37 6.97 -5.16
N SER A 141 -5.96 6.08 -4.26
CA SER A 141 -5.89 6.36 -2.82
C SER A 141 -4.55 6.99 -2.42
N SER A 142 -3.58 7.01 -3.34
CA SER A 142 -2.23 7.51 -3.08
C SER A 142 -2.17 9.02 -3.33
N THR A 143 -2.03 9.80 -2.25
CA THR A 143 -1.80 11.25 -2.34
C THR A 143 -0.51 11.58 -3.09
N SER A 144 0.49 10.71 -3.01
CA SER A 144 1.75 10.86 -3.73
C SER A 144 1.59 10.66 -5.24
N GLU A 145 0.81 9.66 -5.67
CA GLU A 145 0.50 9.46 -7.08
C GLU A 145 -0.30 10.64 -7.63
N ALA A 146 -1.32 11.09 -6.89
CA ALA A 146 -2.13 12.26 -7.26
C ALA A 146 -1.25 13.49 -7.45
N ARG A 147 -0.37 13.80 -6.49
CA ARG A 147 0.53 14.95 -6.57
C ARG A 147 1.52 14.86 -7.75
N THR A 148 2.05 13.67 -8.01
CA THR A 148 2.95 13.46 -9.17
C THR A 148 2.22 13.78 -10.47
N LEU A 149 0.98 13.34 -10.62
CA LEU A 149 0.17 13.62 -11.80
C LEU A 149 -0.21 15.11 -11.91
N GLU A 150 -0.50 15.78 -10.79
CA GLU A 150 -0.73 17.22 -10.78
C GLU A 150 0.50 18.00 -11.26
N ILE A 151 1.72 17.60 -10.85
CA ILE A 151 2.97 18.21 -11.35
C ILE A 151 3.12 18.01 -12.87
N LEU A 152 2.64 16.87 -13.40
CA LEU A 152 2.61 16.58 -14.83
C LEU A 152 1.46 17.28 -15.59
N GLY A 153 0.65 18.08 -14.89
CA GLY A 153 -0.41 18.91 -15.46
C GLY A 153 -1.81 18.30 -15.44
N TRP A 154 -1.97 17.14 -14.78
CA TRP A 154 -3.31 16.59 -14.53
C TRP A 154 -4.09 17.49 -13.58
N LYS A 155 -5.41 17.49 -13.72
CA LYS A 155 -6.32 18.24 -12.84
C LYS A 155 -6.87 17.33 -11.76
N ASN A 156 -6.71 17.73 -10.52
CA ASN A 156 -7.35 17.07 -9.39
C ASN A 156 -8.83 17.51 -9.34
N GLU A 157 -9.74 16.55 -9.50
CA GLU A 157 -11.19 16.77 -9.47
C GLU A 157 -11.79 16.49 -8.08
N GLY A 158 -10.94 16.20 -7.08
CA GLY A 158 -11.36 15.96 -5.71
C GLY A 158 -11.62 14.49 -5.41
N TYR A 159 -12.34 14.26 -4.31
CA TYR A 159 -12.68 12.91 -3.85
C TYR A 159 -13.91 12.38 -4.57
N SER A 160 -13.83 11.15 -5.06
CA SER A 160 -14.93 10.49 -5.78
C SER A 160 -15.75 9.55 -4.89
N TRP A 161 -15.08 8.70 -4.11
CA TRP A 161 -15.69 7.79 -3.12
C TRP A 161 -14.69 7.46 -2.02
N CYS A 162 -15.11 6.64 -1.04
CA CYS A 162 -14.24 6.11 -0.01
C CYS A 162 -14.08 4.59 -0.17
N ALA A 163 -12.87 4.10 -0.03
CA ALA A 163 -12.55 2.68 0.10
C ALA A 163 -12.48 2.27 1.59
N ILE A 164 -12.66 1.00 1.91
CA ILE A 164 -12.48 0.46 3.28
C ILE A 164 -11.01 0.59 3.70
N GLY A 165 -10.07 0.45 2.74
CA GLY A 165 -8.65 0.62 2.95
C GLY A 165 -7.94 0.97 1.65
N GLY A 166 -6.98 1.86 1.74
CA GLY A 166 -6.04 2.13 0.67
C GLY A 166 -5.00 1.02 0.61
N SER A 167 -4.41 0.82 -0.57
CA SER A 167 -3.26 -0.04 -0.70
C SER A 167 -2.13 0.70 -1.41
N THR A 168 -0.94 0.58 -0.86
CA THR A 168 0.27 1.16 -1.45
C THR A 168 1.00 0.06 -2.22
N PRO A 169 0.97 0.06 -3.58
CA PRO A 169 1.62 -0.98 -4.37
C PRO A 169 3.11 -1.04 -4.09
N ILE A 170 3.65 -2.27 -4.01
CA ILE A 170 5.09 -2.50 -3.87
C ILE A 170 5.78 -2.45 -5.23
N MET A 171 5.13 -3.01 -6.26
CA MET A 171 5.64 -2.99 -7.63
C MET A 171 5.27 -1.69 -8.33
N GLY A 172 6.08 -1.28 -9.30
CA GLY A 172 5.85 -0.11 -10.14
C GLY A 172 7.09 0.75 -10.33
N SER A 173 6.94 1.86 -11.05
CA SER A 173 7.98 2.88 -11.20
C SER A 173 7.94 3.86 -10.02
N SER A 174 9.11 4.34 -9.62
CA SER A 174 9.25 5.38 -8.60
C SER A 174 9.32 6.76 -9.24
N GLY A 175 8.56 7.72 -8.70
CA GLY A 175 8.71 9.15 -9.03
C GLY A 175 9.78 9.87 -8.20
N VAL A 176 10.47 9.15 -7.31
CA VAL A 176 11.44 9.72 -6.37
C VAL A 176 12.87 9.43 -6.85
N SER A 177 13.69 10.48 -6.93
CA SER A 177 15.10 10.35 -7.29
C SER A 177 15.97 9.97 -6.09
N ALA A 178 17.17 9.44 -6.37
CA ALA A 178 18.15 9.13 -5.34
C ALA A 178 18.54 10.36 -4.50
N SER A 179 18.66 11.52 -5.13
CA SER A 179 19.01 12.78 -4.43
C SER A 179 17.89 13.24 -3.49
N GLN A 180 16.62 13.04 -3.86
CA GLN A 180 15.49 13.34 -3.00
C GLN A 180 15.45 12.41 -1.78
N LEU A 181 15.68 11.11 -1.97
CA LEU A 181 15.82 10.14 -0.86
C LEU A 181 16.94 10.50 0.10
N ALA A 182 18.10 10.86 -0.43
CA ALA A 182 19.25 11.28 0.38
C ALA A 182 18.98 12.58 1.14
N THR A 183 18.31 13.55 0.52
CA THR A 183 17.87 14.80 1.16
C THR A 183 16.88 14.52 2.30
N TYR A 184 15.93 13.67 2.06
CA TYR A 184 14.95 13.27 3.09
C TYR A 184 15.63 12.54 4.25
N TYR A 185 16.55 11.61 3.97
CA TYR A 185 17.33 10.97 5.03
C TYR A 185 18.03 12.01 5.92
N ARG A 186 18.68 13.00 5.31
CA ARG A 186 19.40 14.07 6.04
C ARG A 186 18.45 14.89 6.91
N SER A 187 17.25 15.18 6.41
CA SER A 187 16.26 15.98 7.15
C SER A 187 15.72 15.25 8.39
N VAL A 188 15.57 13.92 8.33
CA VAL A 188 14.99 13.13 9.42
C VAL A 188 16.08 12.59 10.37
N ALA A 189 17.14 12.03 9.82
CA ALA A 189 18.16 11.32 10.60
C ALA A 189 19.41 12.16 10.89
N GLY A 190 19.75 13.08 10.01
CA GLY A 190 21.01 13.84 10.01
C GLY A 190 22.16 13.07 9.35
N GLU A 191 23.03 13.79 8.65
CA GLU A 191 24.19 13.24 7.92
C GLU A 191 25.08 12.37 8.82
N SER A 192 25.32 12.78 10.05
CA SER A 192 26.20 12.10 11.00
C SER A 192 25.73 10.73 11.45
N THR A 193 24.47 10.37 11.18
CA THR A 193 23.93 9.03 11.52
C THR A 193 24.25 7.98 10.47
N TYR A 194 24.69 8.40 9.27
CA TYR A 194 25.07 7.47 8.23
C TYR A 194 26.38 6.76 8.60
N PRO A 195 26.44 5.41 8.60
CA PRO A 195 27.62 4.68 9.02
C PRO A 195 28.69 4.62 7.93
N SER A 196 29.17 5.79 7.49
CA SER A 196 30.12 5.97 6.38
C SER A 196 31.38 5.14 6.54
N ALA A 197 31.94 5.07 7.76
CA ALA A 197 33.15 4.29 8.04
C ALA A 197 32.98 2.79 7.71
N VAL A 198 31.74 2.24 7.88
CA VAL A 198 31.45 0.84 7.58
C VAL A 198 31.11 0.64 6.09
N TYR A 199 30.36 1.57 5.50
CA TYR A 199 29.84 1.39 4.14
C TYR A 199 30.79 1.92 3.05
N ALA A 200 31.79 2.74 3.38
CA ALA A 200 32.83 3.13 2.43
C ALA A 200 33.55 1.91 1.83
N GLU A 201 33.92 0.94 2.66
CA GLU A 201 34.56 -0.30 2.24
C GLU A 201 33.59 -1.29 1.58
N ARG A 202 32.28 -0.99 1.59
CA ARG A 202 31.17 -1.83 1.08
C ARG A 202 30.43 -1.17 -0.09
N GLY A 203 31.06 -0.20 -0.75
CA GLY A 203 30.59 0.40 -2.00
C GLY A 203 29.61 1.55 -1.88
N ALA A 204 29.39 2.11 -0.65
CA ALA A 204 28.52 3.26 -0.44
C ALA A 204 29.12 4.19 0.65
N ALA A 205 30.07 5.03 0.26
CA ALA A 205 30.76 5.92 1.21
C ALA A 205 29.84 7.00 1.78
N THR A 206 28.80 7.39 1.05
CA THR A 206 27.86 8.45 1.39
C THR A 206 26.42 7.95 1.33
N ILE A 207 25.49 8.69 1.96
CA ILE A 207 24.05 8.42 1.83
C ILE A 207 23.59 8.59 0.38
N ASP A 208 24.21 9.45 -0.42
CA ASP A 208 23.92 9.60 -1.84
C ASP A 208 24.28 8.33 -2.62
N ASP A 209 25.42 7.70 -2.32
CA ASP A 209 25.80 6.41 -2.91
C ASP A 209 24.80 5.32 -2.54
N PHE A 210 24.39 5.27 -1.27
CA PHE A 210 23.38 4.31 -0.79
C PHE A 210 22.07 4.47 -1.53
N CYS A 211 21.53 5.69 -1.60
CA CYS A 211 20.28 5.98 -2.28
C CYS A 211 20.36 5.73 -3.79
N ARG A 212 21.49 6.03 -4.43
CA ARG A 212 21.73 5.73 -5.85
C ARG A 212 21.67 4.22 -6.10
N ILE A 213 22.38 3.44 -5.30
CA ILE A 213 22.36 1.97 -5.40
C ILE A 213 20.96 1.41 -5.17
N LEU A 214 20.25 1.94 -4.15
CA LEU A 214 18.88 1.54 -3.85
C LEU A 214 17.94 1.74 -5.05
N VAL A 215 17.98 2.91 -5.66
CA VAL A 215 17.14 3.24 -6.83
C VAL A 215 17.51 2.36 -8.03
N GLU A 216 18.80 2.11 -8.27
CA GLU A 216 19.26 1.21 -9.33
C GLU A 216 18.72 -0.21 -9.15
N GLU A 217 18.85 -0.80 -7.96
CA GLU A 217 18.40 -2.17 -7.68
C GLU A 217 16.86 -2.27 -7.68
N ALA A 218 16.17 -1.26 -7.14
CA ALA A 218 14.71 -1.20 -7.16
C ALA A 218 14.16 -1.15 -8.59
N ASN A 219 14.68 -0.25 -9.42
CA ASN A 219 14.29 -0.12 -10.83
C ASN A 219 14.61 -1.37 -11.64
N ALA A 220 15.75 -2.01 -11.38
CA ALA A 220 16.14 -3.25 -12.06
C ALA A 220 15.13 -4.38 -11.87
N GLU A 221 14.43 -4.44 -10.74
CA GLU A 221 13.43 -5.46 -10.43
C GLU A 221 11.98 -4.95 -10.56
N GLY A 222 11.77 -3.68 -10.88
CA GLY A 222 10.44 -3.06 -11.00
C GLY A 222 9.74 -2.87 -9.66
N VAL A 223 10.51 -2.71 -8.57
CA VAL A 223 10.02 -2.37 -7.24
C VAL A 223 10.12 -0.87 -7.03
N ARG A 224 9.15 -0.25 -6.41
CA ARG A 224 9.18 1.19 -6.13
C ARG A 224 10.28 1.54 -5.14
N ALA A 225 11.17 2.46 -5.51
CA ALA A 225 12.36 2.79 -4.71
C ALA A 225 12.01 3.39 -3.35
N GLU A 226 10.95 4.21 -3.26
CA GLU A 226 10.46 4.76 -2.00
C GLU A 226 9.99 3.67 -1.03
N VAL A 227 9.43 2.58 -1.53
CA VAL A 227 9.04 1.41 -0.72
C VAL A 227 10.28 0.75 -0.11
N VAL A 228 11.28 0.48 -0.92
CA VAL A 228 12.56 -0.10 -0.46
C VAL A 228 13.21 0.81 0.57
N PHE A 229 13.21 2.12 0.31
CA PHE A 229 13.84 3.10 1.18
C PHE A 229 13.15 3.18 2.55
N VAL A 230 11.84 3.42 2.60
CA VAL A 230 11.15 3.56 3.90
C VAL A 230 11.21 2.27 4.71
N GLN A 231 11.18 1.11 4.03
CA GLN A 231 11.35 -0.17 4.71
C GLN A 231 12.76 -0.33 5.28
N ALA A 232 13.80 -0.04 4.50
CA ALA A 232 15.18 -0.06 5.01
C ALA A 232 15.35 0.88 6.21
N MET A 233 14.79 2.09 6.15
CA MET A 233 14.86 3.05 7.25
C MET A 233 14.12 2.56 8.49
N LYS A 234 12.95 1.93 8.31
CA LYS A 234 12.18 1.36 9.42
C LYS A 234 12.90 0.19 10.09
N GLU A 235 13.37 -0.78 9.30
CA GLU A 235 14.02 -2.00 9.80
C GLU A 235 15.35 -1.73 10.49
N THR A 236 16.07 -0.68 10.07
CA THR A 236 17.39 -0.33 10.62
C THR A 236 17.36 0.84 11.60
N GLY A 237 16.19 1.43 11.88
CA GLY A 237 16.08 2.63 12.69
C GLY A 237 16.86 3.80 12.07
N TRP A 238 16.66 4.06 10.77
CA TRP A 238 17.37 5.09 10.00
C TRP A 238 18.90 4.83 9.95
N LEU A 239 19.29 3.62 9.65
CA LEU A 239 20.68 3.13 9.55
C LEU A 239 21.47 3.25 10.86
N ARG A 240 20.80 3.51 12.00
CA ARG A 240 21.43 3.51 13.32
C ARG A 240 21.66 2.11 13.85
N PHE A 241 20.82 1.17 13.39
CA PHE A 241 20.75 -0.19 13.92
C PHE A 241 20.47 -0.18 15.43
N GLY A 242 20.74 -1.21 16.14
CA GLY A 242 20.46 -1.27 17.61
C GLY A 242 19.76 -2.56 18.01
N GLY A 243 19.39 -3.37 17.01
CA GLY A 243 18.85 -4.72 17.19
C GLY A 243 19.92 -5.80 16.96
N ALA A 244 19.43 -6.98 16.55
CA ALA A 244 20.28 -8.14 16.27
C ALA A 244 21.16 -7.96 15.03
N VAL A 245 20.71 -7.18 14.05
CA VAL A 245 21.44 -6.92 12.80
C VAL A 245 22.48 -5.82 13.00
N GLN A 246 23.68 -6.06 12.50
CA GLN A 246 24.79 -5.12 12.59
C GLN A 246 24.98 -4.36 11.26
N PRO A 247 25.47 -3.10 11.26
CA PRO A 247 25.69 -2.33 10.03
C PRO A 247 26.51 -3.10 8.98
N GLY A 248 27.59 -3.74 9.42
CA GLY A 248 28.50 -4.48 8.55
C GLY A 248 27.89 -5.72 7.85
N TRP A 249 26.70 -6.14 8.22
CA TRP A 249 26.01 -7.25 7.56
C TRP A 249 25.23 -6.81 6.31
N CYS A 250 25.10 -5.52 6.06
CA CYS A 250 24.38 -4.94 4.93
C CYS A 250 22.98 -5.53 4.74
N ASN A 251 22.32 -5.91 5.84
CA ASN A 251 20.97 -6.48 5.84
C ASN A 251 19.95 -5.39 6.22
N PHE A 252 19.40 -4.74 5.19
CA PHE A 252 18.54 -3.56 5.37
C PHE A 252 17.07 -3.92 5.57
N GLY A 253 16.67 -5.14 5.22
CA GLY A 253 15.30 -5.64 5.39
C GLY A 253 15.11 -6.58 6.57
N GLY A 254 16.11 -6.77 7.43
CA GLY A 254 16.03 -7.71 8.56
C GLY A 254 15.89 -9.18 8.15
N LEU A 255 16.34 -9.54 6.93
CA LEU A 255 16.13 -10.87 6.37
C LEU A 255 16.71 -11.97 7.26
N GLY A 256 15.84 -12.90 7.71
CA GLY A 256 16.21 -14.00 8.58
C GLY A 256 16.47 -13.64 10.04
N ALA A 257 16.33 -12.37 10.43
CA ALA A 257 16.43 -11.98 11.82
C ALA A 257 15.22 -12.51 12.59
N VAL A 258 15.48 -13.25 13.67
CA VAL A 258 14.46 -13.68 14.62
C VAL A 258 14.95 -13.35 16.05
N ASN A 259 14.03 -12.87 16.89
CA ASN A 259 14.35 -12.44 18.26
C ASN A 259 14.99 -13.55 19.10
N SER A 260 14.69 -14.81 18.80
CA SER A 260 15.21 -15.98 19.52
C SER A 260 16.58 -16.45 19.04
N SER A 261 17.07 -15.97 17.87
CA SER A 261 18.36 -16.39 17.32
C SER A 261 18.99 -15.27 16.46
N PRO A 262 19.74 -14.35 17.07
CA PRO A 262 20.38 -13.24 16.35
C PRO A 262 21.30 -13.70 15.21
N THR A 263 21.87 -14.92 15.33
CA THR A 263 22.79 -15.50 14.34
C THR A 263 22.12 -16.02 13.06
N SER A 264 20.78 -16.04 12.99
CA SER A 264 20.03 -16.48 11.82
C SER A 264 19.88 -15.39 10.73
N ALA A 265 20.18 -14.13 11.05
CA ALA A 265 20.06 -13.03 10.12
C ALA A 265 21.06 -13.17 8.96
N ALA A 266 20.58 -12.92 7.75
CA ALA A 266 21.43 -12.94 6.56
C ALA A 266 22.52 -11.85 6.62
N GLN A 267 23.68 -12.16 6.04
CA GLN A 267 24.81 -11.24 5.92
C GLN A 267 25.20 -11.13 4.45
N PHE A 268 25.40 -9.91 3.98
CA PHE A 268 25.76 -9.62 2.59
C PHE A 268 27.12 -8.95 2.52
N PRO A 269 27.89 -9.21 1.44
CA PRO A 269 29.27 -8.73 1.34
C PRO A 269 29.37 -7.19 1.21
N ASP A 270 28.36 -6.57 0.61
CA ASP A 270 28.33 -5.15 0.30
C ASP A 270 26.91 -4.59 0.31
N VAL A 271 26.80 -3.25 0.24
CA VAL A 271 25.53 -2.52 0.27
C VAL A 271 24.64 -2.89 -0.92
N ARG A 272 25.20 -3.04 -2.12
CA ARG A 272 24.44 -3.40 -3.33
C ARG A 272 23.79 -4.75 -3.18
N THR A 273 24.54 -5.75 -2.75
CA THR A 273 24.02 -7.12 -2.59
C THR A 273 22.94 -7.17 -1.51
N GLY A 274 23.10 -6.43 -0.41
CA GLY A 274 22.09 -6.34 0.64
C GLY A 274 20.80 -5.65 0.21
N LEU A 275 20.90 -4.55 -0.54
CA LEU A 275 19.75 -3.86 -1.11
C LEU A 275 19.06 -4.72 -2.18
N ARG A 276 19.82 -5.40 -3.05
CA ARG A 276 19.27 -6.35 -4.02
C ARG A 276 18.49 -7.47 -3.34
N ALA A 277 19.01 -8.02 -2.26
CA ALA A 277 18.30 -9.06 -1.50
C ALA A 277 16.96 -8.56 -0.94
N GLN A 278 16.94 -7.36 -0.37
CA GLN A 278 15.72 -6.73 0.13
C GLN A 278 14.70 -6.50 -1.01
N VAL A 279 15.14 -5.94 -2.13
CA VAL A 279 14.31 -5.71 -3.32
C VAL A 279 13.72 -7.01 -3.85
N GLN A 280 14.54 -8.07 -3.97
CA GLN A 280 14.10 -9.38 -4.42
C GLN A 280 13.09 -10.02 -3.46
N HIS A 281 13.27 -9.83 -2.17
CA HIS A 281 12.32 -10.31 -1.16
C HIS A 281 10.97 -9.58 -1.25
N LEU A 282 10.99 -8.26 -1.41
CA LEU A 282 9.77 -7.47 -1.67
C LEU A 282 9.07 -7.93 -2.97
N LYS A 283 9.83 -8.12 -4.05
CA LYS A 283 9.29 -8.67 -5.31
C LYS A 283 8.72 -10.07 -5.13
N ALA A 284 9.32 -10.91 -4.28
CA ALA A 284 8.78 -12.23 -3.97
C ALA A 284 7.38 -12.13 -3.35
N TYR A 285 7.18 -11.23 -2.39
CA TYR A 285 5.86 -10.99 -1.81
C TYR A 285 4.88 -10.39 -2.82
N ALA A 286 5.33 -9.42 -3.61
CA ALA A 286 4.45 -8.60 -4.43
C ALA A 286 4.09 -9.20 -5.79
N SER A 287 4.89 -10.12 -6.34
CA SER A 287 4.76 -10.55 -7.72
C SER A 287 5.18 -12.00 -7.94
N THR A 288 4.56 -12.63 -8.92
CA THR A 288 4.98 -13.95 -9.46
C THR A 288 5.99 -13.83 -10.60
N ALA A 289 6.27 -12.62 -11.11
CA ALA A 289 7.21 -12.37 -12.19
C ALA A 289 8.64 -12.82 -11.84
N GLN A 290 9.39 -13.28 -12.83
CA GLN A 290 10.77 -13.69 -12.64
C GLN A 290 11.67 -12.53 -12.21
N LEU A 291 12.76 -12.86 -11.53
CA LEU A 291 13.80 -11.87 -11.23
C LEU A 291 14.55 -11.47 -12.51
N ASN A 292 14.92 -10.20 -12.59
CA ASN A 292 15.73 -9.68 -13.70
C ASN A 292 17.24 -9.84 -13.43
N ASN A 293 17.62 -9.91 -12.14
CA ASN A 293 19.00 -10.15 -11.72
C ASN A 293 19.17 -11.52 -11.06
N PRO A 294 20.38 -12.08 -11.00
CA PRO A 294 20.65 -13.30 -10.23
C PRO A 294 20.15 -13.16 -8.79
N CYS A 295 19.50 -14.21 -8.30
CA CYS A 295 18.95 -14.23 -6.95
C CYS A 295 20.07 -14.21 -5.91
N VAL A 296 20.02 -13.23 -5.02
CA VAL A 296 20.92 -13.10 -3.86
C VAL A 296 20.17 -13.17 -2.53
N ASP A 297 18.83 -13.15 -2.56
CA ASP A 297 17.97 -13.31 -1.38
C ASP A 297 17.92 -14.80 -0.98
N PRO A 298 18.48 -15.18 0.19
CA PRO A 298 18.48 -16.58 0.63
C PRO A 298 17.10 -17.09 1.02
N ARG A 299 16.12 -16.17 1.16
CA ARG A 299 14.75 -16.49 1.59
C ARG A 299 13.72 -16.37 0.46
N PHE A 300 14.13 -16.03 -0.75
CA PHE A 300 13.27 -15.81 -1.90
C PHE A 300 12.26 -16.94 -2.13
N ASN A 301 12.74 -18.18 -2.09
CA ASN A 301 11.92 -19.37 -2.30
C ASN A 301 11.07 -19.79 -1.08
N LEU A 302 11.21 -19.11 0.06
CA LEU A 302 10.39 -19.35 1.25
C LEU A 302 9.11 -18.51 1.24
N VAL A 303 9.02 -17.54 0.35
CA VAL A 303 7.84 -16.68 0.21
C VAL A 303 6.82 -17.34 -0.72
N SER A 304 5.55 -17.34 -0.31
CA SER A 304 4.45 -17.62 -1.23
C SER A 304 4.34 -16.47 -2.22
N ARG A 305 4.80 -16.68 -3.45
CA ARG A 305 4.98 -15.64 -4.47
C ARG A 305 3.67 -14.89 -4.78
N GLY A 306 3.73 -13.56 -4.80
CA GLY A 306 2.58 -12.69 -5.11
C GLY A 306 1.52 -12.58 -4.02
N CYS A 307 1.79 -13.07 -2.79
CA CYS A 307 0.78 -13.11 -1.72
C CYS A 307 0.56 -11.75 -1.00
N ALA A 308 1.36 -10.74 -1.31
CA ALA A 308 1.25 -9.38 -0.75
C ALA A 308 1.70 -8.34 -1.77
N PRO A 309 0.84 -7.97 -2.75
CA PRO A 309 1.18 -6.99 -3.78
C PRO A 309 1.31 -5.56 -3.25
N THR A 310 0.84 -5.30 -2.02
CA THR A 310 0.81 -3.98 -1.39
C THR A 310 1.51 -3.99 -0.04
N LEU A 311 1.86 -2.82 0.48
CA LEU A 311 2.49 -2.68 1.80
C LEU A 311 1.61 -3.25 2.91
N GLU A 312 0.32 -2.95 2.87
CA GLU A 312 -0.67 -3.41 3.86
C GLU A 312 -0.80 -4.94 3.82
N GLY A 313 -0.59 -5.54 2.65
CA GLY A 313 -0.52 -6.98 2.47
C GLY A 313 0.67 -7.66 3.18
N LEU A 314 1.69 -6.90 3.59
CA LEU A 314 2.83 -7.40 4.37
C LEU A 314 2.51 -7.62 5.86
N ASN A 315 1.38 -7.09 6.34
CA ASN A 315 0.92 -7.30 7.72
C ASN A 315 0.84 -8.80 8.04
N GLY A 316 1.46 -9.21 9.15
CA GLY A 316 1.52 -10.61 9.57
C GLY A 316 2.35 -11.55 8.67
N LYS A 317 3.02 -11.02 7.61
CA LYS A 317 3.87 -11.79 6.70
C LYS A 317 5.33 -11.37 6.78
N TRP A 318 5.62 -10.08 6.61
CA TRP A 318 6.99 -9.57 6.80
C TRP A 318 7.37 -9.48 8.28
N ALA A 319 6.50 -8.85 9.07
CA ALA A 319 6.65 -8.74 10.52
C ALA A 319 5.52 -9.51 11.22
N VAL A 320 5.84 -10.25 12.27
CA VAL A 320 4.86 -11.03 13.05
C VAL A 320 4.93 -10.59 14.52
N PRO A 321 3.80 -10.16 15.13
CA PRO A 321 2.41 -10.11 14.65
C PRO A 321 2.14 -9.06 13.56
N GLY A 322 2.93 -7.98 13.45
CA GLY A 322 2.98 -7.06 12.32
C GLY A 322 1.71 -6.24 12.03
N ASN A 323 0.80 -6.10 12.99
CA ASN A 323 -0.39 -5.26 12.82
C ASN A 323 0.02 -3.81 12.55
N GLY A 324 -0.49 -3.22 11.47
CA GLY A 324 -0.18 -1.85 11.07
C GLY A 324 1.24 -1.65 10.51
N TYR A 325 1.95 -2.74 10.16
CA TYR A 325 3.29 -2.65 9.58
C TYR A 325 3.26 -1.95 8.22
N GLY A 326 2.38 -2.40 7.33
CA GLY A 326 2.21 -1.83 5.99
C GLY A 326 1.74 -0.39 6.02
N GLU A 327 0.75 -0.08 6.85
CA GLU A 327 0.21 1.26 7.06
C GLU A 327 1.30 2.23 7.59
N SER A 328 2.19 1.74 8.45
CA SER A 328 3.30 2.56 8.94
C SER A 328 4.33 2.87 7.85
N LEU A 329 4.58 1.94 6.91
CA LEU A 329 5.42 2.19 5.74
C LEU A 329 4.75 3.18 4.77
N ALA A 330 3.44 3.03 4.53
CA ALA A 330 2.68 3.97 3.70
C ALA A 330 2.73 5.39 4.27
N SER A 331 2.53 5.56 5.58
CA SER A 331 2.66 6.86 6.26
C SER A 331 4.08 7.46 6.16
N MET A 332 5.13 6.64 6.15
CA MET A 332 6.49 7.12 5.91
C MET A 332 6.69 7.58 4.46
N ILE A 333 6.05 6.91 3.48
CA ILE A 333 6.05 7.36 2.09
C ILE A 333 5.31 8.70 1.97
N ASP A 334 4.15 8.86 2.58
CA ASP A 334 3.41 10.13 2.56
C ASP A 334 4.25 11.27 3.14
N SER A 335 4.97 11.01 4.24
CA SER A 335 5.88 12.00 4.84
C SER A 335 7.06 12.34 3.93
N LEU A 336 7.65 11.37 3.24
CA LEU A 336 8.66 11.57 2.23
C LEU A 336 8.13 12.44 1.09
N MET A 337 6.98 12.09 0.52
CA MET A 337 6.38 12.79 -0.62
C MET A 337 5.96 14.21 -0.28
N ALA A 338 5.50 14.46 0.95
CA ALA A 338 5.17 15.81 1.44
C ALA A 338 6.42 16.71 1.60
N SER A 339 7.61 16.14 1.65
CA SER A 339 8.88 16.87 1.80
C SER A 339 9.52 17.22 0.46
N LEU A 340 9.02 16.70 -0.65
CA LEU A 340 9.54 16.92 -2.01
C LEU A 340 8.96 18.16 -2.67
#